data_6fb47527d06c5034a4c0544289bcbeeb
#
_entry.id   6fb47527d06c5034a4c0544289bcbeeb
#
_cell.length_a   1.000
_cell.length_b   1.000
_cell.length_c   1.000
_cell.angle_alpha   90.00
_cell.angle_beta   90.00
_cell.angle_gamma   90.00
#
_symmetry.space_group_name_H-M   'P 1'
#
loop_
_entity.id
_entity.type
_entity.pdbx_description
1 polymer ?
#
loop_
_entity_poly.entity_id
_entity_poly.type
_entity_poly.pdbx_seq_one_letter_code
_entity_poly.pdbx_strand_id
1 'polypeptide(L)'
;VCCQRKLTDLHIKWGVYPDISKLEHLQSLKYLHIGSGRSVSSINPIAKLKNLVALSIENFQKIEDYSALSALKHLESLSLEGDFAAPKNLRLQSLSFLRHMPRLRSFSLLTARVLDKDYSPLLELIELESLTLKSCKEVKDLYPQLIALPKLKYGTLVTRPYLYNDSEPITHNPNTSPN
;
A
#
# COMPACT_ATOMS: atom_id res chain seq x y z
N VAL A 1 0.28 25.81 -5.90
CA VAL A 1 1.07 24.57 -5.94
C VAL A 1 1.26 24.08 -7.37
N CYS A 2 0.21 24.06 -8.20
CA CYS A 2 0.28 23.48 -9.54
C CYS A 2 1.15 24.23 -10.57
N CYS A 3 1.65 25.41 -10.23
CA CYS A 3 2.56 26.18 -11.11
C CYS A 3 4.05 25.84 -10.90
N GLN A 4 4.38 24.99 -9.93
CA GLN A 4 5.77 24.63 -9.62
C GLN A 4 6.20 23.39 -10.41
N ARG A 5 6.69 23.60 -11.63
CA ARG A 5 7.13 22.52 -12.54
C ARG A 5 8.32 21.70 -12.03
N LYS A 6 9.04 22.16 -11.01
CA LYS A 6 10.22 21.50 -10.42
C LYS A 6 9.93 20.80 -9.09
N LEU A 7 8.65 20.76 -8.66
CA LEU A 7 8.28 20.12 -7.41
C LEU A 7 8.50 18.60 -7.50
N THR A 8 9.33 18.06 -6.62
CA THR A 8 9.62 16.62 -6.52
C THR A 8 8.87 15.93 -5.40
N ASP A 9 8.49 16.69 -4.38
CA ASP A 9 7.87 16.16 -3.14
C ASP A 9 6.63 16.98 -2.81
N LEU A 10 5.51 16.28 -2.62
CA LEU A 10 4.25 16.90 -2.20
C LEU A 10 3.59 16.09 -1.10
N HIS A 11 3.36 16.74 0.03
CA HIS A 11 2.73 16.18 1.19
C HIS A 11 1.50 17.01 1.57
N ILE A 12 0.31 16.41 1.42
CA ILE A 12 -0.98 17.04 1.71
C ILE A 12 -1.64 16.25 2.85
N LYS A 13 -1.72 16.84 4.05
CA LYS A 13 -2.19 16.12 5.24
C LYS A 13 -3.67 16.31 5.57
N TRP A 14 -4.11 17.56 5.65
CA TRP A 14 -5.44 17.88 6.17
C TRP A 14 -6.19 18.76 5.19
N GLY A 15 -7.44 18.43 4.93
CA GLY A 15 -8.29 19.24 4.07
C GLY A 15 -9.36 18.44 3.33
N VAL A 16 -10.22 19.17 2.61
CA VAL A 16 -11.20 18.59 1.69
C VAL A 16 -10.73 18.89 0.28
N TYR A 17 -10.39 17.86 -0.47
CA TYR A 17 -9.86 17.95 -1.85
C TYR A 17 -10.81 17.24 -2.81
N PRO A 18 -11.92 17.87 -3.22
CA PRO A 18 -12.89 17.23 -4.12
C PRO A 18 -12.29 16.99 -5.51
N ASP A 19 -11.37 17.85 -5.92
CA ASP A 19 -10.70 17.78 -7.22
C ASP A 19 -9.18 17.84 -7.08
N ILE A 20 -8.52 16.79 -7.56
CA ILE A 20 -7.06 16.65 -7.63
C ILE A 20 -6.55 16.66 -9.07
N SER A 21 -7.39 17.03 -10.06
CA SER A 21 -7.05 16.99 -11.50
C SER A 21 -5.77 17.72 -11.82
N LYS A 22 -5.54 18.87 -11.20
CA LYS A 22 -4.35 19.69 -11.43
C LYS A 22 -3.04 19.03 -11.00
N LEU A 23 -3.07 17.94 -10.22
CA LEU A 23 -1.86 17.18 -9.89
C LEU A 23 -1.19 16.60 -11.13
N GLU A 24 -1.97 16.24 -12.16
CA GLU A 24 -1.43 15.68 -13.41
C GLU A 24 -0.38 16.57 -14.10
N HIS A 25 -0.33 17.87 -13.78
CA HIS A 25 0.65 18.80 -14.34
C HIS A 25 2.00 18.78 -13.57
N LEU A 26 2.09 18.13 -12.43
CA LEU A 26 3.30 18.06 -11.60
C LEU A 26 4.21 16.90 -12.05
N GLN A 27 4.64 16.92 -13.30
CA GLN A 27 5.36 15.81 -13.94
C GLN A 27 6.75 15.51 -13.33
N SER A 28 7.33 16.45 -12.55
CA SER A 28 8.59 16.22 -11.82
C SER A 28 8.42 15.51 -10.49
N LEU A 29 7.17 15.23 -10.08
CA LEU A 29 6.87 14.68 -8.78
C LEU A 29 7.37 13.24 -8.66
N LYS A 30 8.15 12.99 -7.61
CA LYS A 30 8.69 11.67 -7.24
C LYS A 30 8.02 11.10 -6.00
N TYR A 31 7.65 11.96 -5.07
CA TYR A 31 7.08 11.55 -3.79
C TYR A 31 5.75 12.27 -3.56
N LEU A 32 4.67 11.51 -3.44
CA LEU A 32 3.33 12.05 -3.21
C LEU A 32 2.69 11.37 -2.01
N HIS A 33 2.33 12.17 -1.02
CA HIS A 33 1.45 11.74 0.07
C HIS A 33 0.19 12.60 0.07
N ILE A 34 -0.98 11.95 0.11
CA ILE A 34 -2.28 12.59 0.28
C ILE A 34 -3.01 11.91 1.43
N GLY A 35 -3.05 12.59 2.58
CA GLY A 35 -3.95 12.24 3.69
C GLY A 35 -5.35 12.81 3.48
N SER A 36 -6.36 12.21 4.10
CA SER A 36 -7.75 12.71 4.09
C SER A 36 -8.42 12.81 2.72
N GLY A 37 -8.16 11.84 1.81
CA GLY A 37 -8.69 11.83 0.45
C GLY A 37 -10.19 11.48 0.32
N ARG A 38 -11.01 11.60 1.39
CA ARG A 38 -12.42 11.16 1.46
C ARG A 38 -13.31 11.73 0.35
N SER A 39 -13.04 12.93 -0.13
CA SER A 39 -13.81 13.60 -1.17
C SER A 39 -13.35 13.28 -2.60
N VAL A 40 -12.14 12.72 -2.76
CA VAL A 40 -11.54 12.40 -4.06
C VAL A 40 -12.35 11.28 -4.72
N SER A 41 -12.72 11.49 -5.99
CA SER A 41 -13.54 10.56 -6.76
C SER A 41 -12.83 9.92 -7.95
N SER A 42 -11.58 10.30 -8.23
CA SER A 42 -10.81 9.71 -9.33
C SER A 42 -9.33 9.64 -8.99
N ILE A 43 -8.72 8.47 -9.25
CA ILE A 43 -7.28 8.22 -9.12
C ILE A 43 -6.49 8.60 -10.38
N ASN A 44 -7.18 8.85 -11.50
CA ASN A 44 -6.56 9.09 -12.79
C ASN A 44 -5.52 10.23 -12.82
N PRO A 45 -5.71 11.37 -12.15
CA PRO A 45 -4.69 12.43 -12.12
C PRO A 45 -3.36 11.95 -11.53
N ILE A 46 -3.41 11.07 -10.50
CA ILE A 46 -2.21 10.48 -9.89
C ILE A 46 -1.55 9.50 -10.87
N ALA A 47 -2.34 8.69 -11.56
CA ALA A 47 -1.85 7.70 -12.54
C ALA A 47 -1.10 8.34 -13.74
N LYS A 48 -1.25 9.64 -13.97
CA LYS A 48 -0.51 10.41 -14.98
C LYS A 48 0.87 10.85 -14.54
N LEU A 49 1.21 10.75 -13.25
CA LEU A 49 2.49 11.16 -12.67
C LEU A 49 3.55 10.06 -12.87
N LYS A 50 4.04 9.89 -14.09
CA LYS A 50 4.88 8.74 -14.51
C LYS A 50 6.23 8.66 -13.80
N ASN A 51 6.70 9.75 -13.18
CA ASN A 51 7.97 9.81 -12.47
C ASN A 51 7.83 9.52 -10.97
N LEU A 52 6.64 9.14 -10.48
CA LEU A 52 6.45 8.76 -9.09
C LEU A 52 7.29 7.53 -8.73
N VAL A 53 8.02 7.68 -7.63
CA VAL A 53 8.80 6.65 -6.96
C VAL A 53 8.06 6.15 -5.71
N ALA A 54 7.43 7.06 -4.97
CA ALA A 54 6.61 6.69 -3.81
C ALA A 54 5.24 7.40 -3.83
N LEU A 55 4.21 6.60 -3.54
CA LEU A 55 2.83 7.05 -3.41
C LEU A 55 2.24 6.54 -2.10
N SER A 56 1.73 7.46 -1.29
CA SER A 56 0.94 7.14 -0.11
C SER A 56 -0.37 7.91 -0.16
N ILE A 57 -1.48 7.19 -0.11
CA ILE A 57 -2.82 7.78 -0.08
C ILE A 57 -3.62 7.21 1.07
N GLU A 58 -4.39 8.09 1.72
CA GLU A 58 -5.23 7.73 2.84
C GLU A 58 -6.69 8.15 2.60
N ASN A 59 -7.61 7.28 3.00
CA ASN A 59 -9.03 7.57 3.12
C ASN A 59 -9.72 7.93 1.78
N PHE A 60 -9.34 7.30 0.67
CA PHE A 60 -9.97 7.50 -0.65
C PHE A 60 -11.25 6.67 -0.77
N GLN A 61 -12.26 6.99 0.05
CA GLN A 61 -13.47 6.20 0.28
C GLN A 61 -14.43 6.11 -0.91
N LYS A 62 -14.28 6.94 -1.93
CA LYS A 62 -15.12 6.95 -3.14
C LYS A 62 -14.50 6.15 -4.28
N ILE A 63 -13.30 5.62 -4.10
CA ILE A 63 -12.56 4.89 -5.13
C ILE A 63 -12.42 3.43 -4.68
N GLU A 64 -12.84 2.51 -5.53
CA GLU A 64 -12.63 1.06 -5.36
C GLU A 64 -11.73 0.49 -6.46
N ASP A 65 -11.74 1.09 -7.64
CA ASP A 65 -10.88 0.69 -8.76
C ASP A 65 -9.57 1.49 -8.78
N TYR A 66 -8.48 0.79 -8.51
CA TYR A 66 -7.11 1.31 -8.52
C TYR A 66 -6.30 0.85 -9.75
N SER A 67 -6.94 0.24 -10.74
CA SER A 67 -6.30 -0.32 -11.94
C SER A 67 -5.45 0.69 -12.71
N ALA A 68 -5.86 1.97 -12.72
CA ALA A 68 -5.11 3.05 -13.37
C ALA A 68 -3.69 3.23 -12.80
N LEU A 69 -3.42 2.84 -11.53
CA LEU A 69 -2.09 2.89 -10.92
C LEU A 69 -1.09 1.96 -11.63
N SER A 70 -1.55 0.96 -12.37
CA SER A 70 -0.71 0.09 -13.23
C SER A 70 0.17 0.88 -14.22
N ALA A 71 -0.17 2.14 -14.48
CA ALA A 71 0.59 3.06 -15.33
C ALA A 71 1.87 3.61 -14.67
N LEU A 72 2.04 3.46 -13.35
CA LEU A 72 3.17 3.97 -12.56
C LEU A 72 4.31 2.93 -12.52
N LYS A 73 4.98 2.72 -13.67
CA LYS A 73 6.00 1.67 -13.85
C LYS A 73 7.29 1.86 -13.05
N HIS A 74 7.53 3.07 -12.54
CA HIS A 74 8.70 3.42 -11.75
C HIS A 74 8.43 3.43 -10.24
N LEU A 75 7.20 3.09 -9.83
CA LEU A 75 6.84 3.11 -8.42
C LEU A 75 7.58 2.00 -7.66
N GLU A 76 8.27 2.41 -6.58
CA GLU A 76 9.00 1.52 -5.67
C GLU A 76 8.30 1.37 -4.33
N SER A 77 7.48 2.35 -3.93
CA SER A 77 6.73 2.30 -2.68
C SER A 77 5.28 2.71 -2.89
N LEU A 78 4.35 1.87 -2.42
CA LEU A 78 2.91 2.11 -2.47
C LEU A 78 2.27 1.85 -1.12
N SER A 79 1.55 2.83 -0.59
CA SER A 79 0.72 2.69 0.60
C SER A 79 -0.72 3.10 0.27
N LEU A 80 -1.67 2.20 0.49
CA LEU A 80 -3.10 2.39 0.29
C LEU A 80 -3.81 2.13 1.62
N GLU A 81 -4.16 3.21 2.34
CA GLU A 81 -4.69 3.07 3.68
C GLU A 81 -6.08 3.72 3.81
N GLY A 82 -6.89 3.15 4.70
CA GLY A 82 -8.15 3.73 5.13
C GLY A 82 -7.95 4.88 6.10
N ASP A 83 -9.02 5.23 6.82
CA ASP A 83 -8.95 6.24 7.87
C ASP A 83 -8.39 5.61 9.15
N PHE A 84 -7.24 6.09 9.60
CA PHE A 84 -6.59 5.58 10.82
C PHE A 84 -7.34 6.02 12.10
N ALA A 85 -8.01 7.17 12.05
CA ALA A 85 -8.75 7.72 13.19
C ALA A 85 -10.21 7.25 13.26
N ALA A 86 -10.77 6.80 12.14
CA ALA A 86 -12.10 6.23 12.06
C ALA A 86 -11.99 4.82 11.44
N PRO A 87 -12.66 3.78 12.00
CA PRO A 87 -12.47 2.39 11.57
C PRO A 87 -13.12 2.10 10.20
N LYS A 88 -12.83 2.92 9.20
CA LYS A 88 -13.27 2.72 7.81
C LYS A 88 -12.12 2.21 6.97
N ASN A 89 -12.19 0.93 6.63
CA ASN A 89 -11.26 0.34 5.68
C ASN A 89 -11.45 0.98 4.30
N LEU A 90 -10.35 1.19 3.62
CA LEU A 90 -10.34 1.42 2.18
C LEU A 90 -10.88 0.16 1.48
N ARG A 91 -11.58 0.32 0.37
CA ARG A 91 -12.10 -0.78 -0.43
C ARG A 91 -11.38 -0.81 -1.77
N LEU A 92 -10.78 -1.94 -2.10
CA LEU A 92 -10.12 -2.17 -3.39
C LEU A 92 -10.84 -3.28 -4.12
N GLN A 93 -11.24 -3.03 -5.37
CA GLN A 93 -11.87 -4.05 -6.22
C GLN A 93 -10.95 -5.26 -6.39
N SER A 94 -9.66 -5.04 -6.70
CA SER A 94 -8.66 -6.07 -6.95
C SER A 94 -7.25 -5.54 -6.74
N LEU A 95 -6.30 -6.44 -6.52
CA LEU A 95 -4.85 -6.17 -6.51
C LEU A 95 -4.19 -6.47 -7.86
N SER A 96 -4.92 -6.83 -8.90
CA SER A 96 -4.38 -7.24 -10.20
C SER A 96 -3.47 -6.20 -10.87
N PHE A 97 -3.68 -4.90 -10.58
CA PHE A 97 -2.84 -3.82 -11.09
C PHE A 97 -1.37 -3.91 -10.62
N LEU A 98 -1.11 -4.58 -9.49
CA LEU A 98 0.25 -4.77 -8.94
C LEU A 98 1.13 -5.60 -9.89
N ARG A 99 0.56 -6.51 -10.68
CA ARG A 99 1.28 -7.30 -11.71
C ARG A 99 2.05 -6.43 -12.71
N HIS A 100 1.64 -5.19 -12.85
CA HIS A 100 2.25 -4.21 -13.76
C HIS A 100 3.23 -3.26 -13.07
N MET A 101 3.64 -3.53 -11.82
CA MET A 101 4.55 -2.72 -11.02
C MET A 101 5.84 -3.47 -10.66
N PRO A 102 6.70 -3.78 -11.65
CA PRO A 102 7.84 -4.69 -11.46
C PRO A 102 8.93 -4.14 -10.54
N ARG A 103 8.90 -2.83 -10.22
CA ARG A 103 9.88 -2.17 -9.36
C ARG A 103 9.42 -1.99 -7.92
N LEU A 104 8.23 -2.50 -7.58
CA LEU A 104 7.66 -2.29 -6.26
C LEU A 104 8.47 -3.05 -5.19
N ARG A 105 9.04 -2.29 -4.26
CA ARG A 105 9.88 -2.78 -3.14
C ARG A 105 9.17 -2.69 -1.80
N SER A 106 8.18 -1.79 -1.68
CA SER A 106 7.40 -1.63 -0.45
C SER A 106 5.93 -1.52 -0.76
N PHE A 107 5.12 -2.36 -0.10
CA PHE A 107 3.67 -2.30 -0.21
C PHE A 107 3.02 -2.36 1.18
N SER A 108 2.10 -1.42 1.44
CA SER A 108 1.30 -1.35 2.66
C SER A 108 -0.19 -1.30 2.35
N LEU A 109 -0.94 -2.20 2.99
CA LEU A 109 -2.38 -2.35 2.90
C LEU A 109 -2.95 -2.84 4.24
N LEU A 110 -2.77 -2.06 5.31
CA LEU A 110 -3.13 -2.48 6.65
C LEU A 110 -4.59 -2.20 6.99
N THR A 111 -5.10 -1.05 6.57
CA THR A 111 -6.45 -0.58 6.86
C THR A 111 -7.36 -0.61 5.63
N ALA A 112 -7.22 -1.66 4.81
CA ALA A 112 -7.96 -1.84 3.57
C ALA A 112 -8.59 -3.23 3.46
N ARG A 113 -9.55 -3.37 2.55
CA ARG A 113 -10.22 -4.63 2.20
C ARG A 113 -10.18 -4.82 0.68
N VAL A 114 -9.67 -5.96 0.26
CA VAL A 114 -9.70 -6.42 -1.13
C VAL A 114 -11.01 -7.17 -1.37
N LEU A 115 -11.80 -6.72 -2.34
CA LEU A 115 -13.18 -7.19 -2.52
C LEU A 115 -13.26 -8.54 -3.25
N ASP A 116 -12.39 -8.77 -4.23
CA ASP A 116 -12.27 -10.06 -4.92
C ASP A 116 -11.53 -11.13 -4.10
N LYS A 117 -10.93 -10.71 -2.95
CA LYS A 117 -10.15 -11.57 -2.05
C LYS A 117 -8.94 -12.26 -2.69
N ASP A 118 -8.54 -11.85 -3.88
CA ASP A 118 -7.36 -12.39 -4.56
C ASP A 118 -6.11 -11.60 -4.17
N TYR A 119 -5.25 -12.20 -3.35
CA TYR A 119 -3.94 -11.68 -2.94
C TYR A 119 -2.78 -12.28 -3.76
N SER A 120 -3.07 -13.19 -4.72
CA SER A 120 -2.03 -13.85 -5.53
C SER A 120 -1.16 -12.88 -6.34
N PRO A 121 -1.63 -11.67 -6.78
CA PRO A 121 -0.76 -10.72 -7.46
C PRO A 121 0.48 -10.30 -6.66
N LEU A 122 0.44 -10.43 -5.33
CA LEU A 122 1.59 -10.13 -4.47
C LEU A 122 2.75 -11.11 -4.68
N LEU A 123 2.48 -12.35 -5.08
CA LEU A 123 3.50 -13.37 -5.31
C LEU A 123 4.38 -13.08 -6.53
N GLU A 124 3.93 -12.21 -7.42
CA GLU A 124 4.65 -11.81 -8.64
C GLU A 124 5.63 -10.64 -8.37
N LEU A 125 5.58 -10.03 -7.18
CA LEU A 125 6.41 -8.89 -6.80
C LEU A 125 7.77 -9.36 -6.28
N ILE A 126 8.63 -9.88 -7.13
CA ILE A 126 9.94 -10.47 -6.75
C ILE A 126 10.95 -9.46 -6.19
N GLU A 127 10.73 -8.16 -6.43
CA GLU A 127 11.54 -7.08 -5.90
C GLU A 127 11.08 -6.59 -4.50
N LEU A 128 9.98 -7.17 -3.97
CA LEU A 128 9.37 -6.71 -2.73
C LEU A 128 10.27 -6.99 -1.52
N GLU A 129 10.62 -5.93 -0.80
CA GLU A 129 11.45 -5.97 0.41
C GLU A 129 10.62 -5.78 1.69
N SER A 130 9.52 -5.04 1.59
CA SER A 130 8.64 -4.73 2.72
C SER A 130 7.18 -4.96 2.36
N LEU A 131 6.50 -5.80 3.18
CA LEU A 131 5.09 -6.10 3.00
C LEU A 131 4.33 -5.98 4.31
N THR A 132 3.39 -5.04 4.35
CA THR A 132 2.50 -4.80 5.48
C THR A 132 1.07 -5.03 5.06
N LEU A 133 0.44 -6.06 5.59
CA LEU A 133 -0.93 -6.45 5.29
C LEU A 133 -1.76 -6.60 6.56
N LYS A 134 -3.07 -6.40 6.42
CA LYS A 134 -4.02 -6.84 7.44
C LYS A 134 -4.11 -8.36 7.42
N SER A 135 -4.10 -8.98 8.60
CA SER A 135 -4.36 -10.42 8.71
C SER A 135 -5.81 -10.72 8.34
N CYS A 136 -6.00 -11.63 7.38
CA CYS A 136 -7.28 -12.22 7.00
C CYS A 136 -7.03 -13.66 6.52
N LYS A 137 -8.10 -14.44 6.32
CA LYS A 137 -7.98 -15.84 5.91
C LYS A 137 -7.14 -15.99 4.64
N GLU A 138 -7.46 -15.22 3.61
CA GLU A 138 -6.80 -15.29 2.29
C GLU A 138 -5.29 -15.00 2.37
N VAL A 139 -4.89 -14.06 3.24
CA VAL A 139 -3.47 -13.75 3.47
C VAL A 139 -2.80 -14.86 4.28
N LYS A 140 -3.50 -15.46 5.27
CA LYS A 140 -2.98 -16.60 6.02
C LYS A 140 -2.75 -17.82 5.13
N ASP A 141 -3.69 -18.11 4.22
CA ASP A 141 -3.58 -19.22 3.28
C ASP A 141 -2.37 -19.06 2.33
N LEU A 142 -2.02 -17.81 1.97
CA LEU A 142 -0.87 -17.49 1.12
C LEU A 142 0.42 -17.22 1.90
N TYR A 143 0.38 -17.15 3.22
CA TYR A 143 1.51 -16.74 4.04
C TYR A 143 2.81 -17.52 3.76
N PRO A 144 2.80 -18.88 3.63
CA PRO A 144 4.03 -19.63 3.34
C PRO A 144 4.71 -19.19 2.03
N GLN A 145 3.92 -18.81 1.02
CA GLN A 145 4.43 -18.36 -0.27
C GLN A 145 4.90 -16.90 -0.21
N LEU A 146 4.16 -16.04 0.50
CA LEU A 146 4.50 -14.63 0.67
C LEU A 146 5.81 -14.45 1.44
N ILE A 147 6.02 -15.21 2.54
CA ILE A 147 7.25 -15.11 3.33
C ILE A 147 8.47 -15.68 2.59
N ALA A 148 8.26 -16.52 1.56
CA ALA A 148 9.30 -17.06 0.71
C ALA A 148 9.70 -16.13 -0.45
N LEU A 149 9.11 -14.94 -0.57
CA LEU A 149 9.52 -13.97 -1.59
C LEU A 149 11.02 -13.63 -1.42
N PRO A 150 11.80 -13.61 -2.52
CA PRO A 150 13.26 -13.67 -2.45
C PRO A 150 13.93 -12.49 -1.76
N LYS A 151 13.28 -11.32 -1.74
CA LYS A 151 13.83 -10.09 -1.15
C LYS A 151 13.09 -9.59 0.08
N LEU A 152 12.04 -10.29 0.51
CA LEU A 152 11.21 -9.83 1.63
C LEU A 152 11.98 -9.89 2.96
N LYS A 153 12.10 -8.73 3.64
CA LYS A 153 12.85 -8.57 4.89
C LYS A 153 12.07 -7.81 5.97
N TYR A 154 11.08 -7.04 5.58
CA TYR A 154 10.40 -6.09 6.46
C TYR A 154 8.88 -6.19 6.36
N GLY A 155 8.19 -5.48 7.25
CA GLY A 155 6.76 -5.40 7.29
C GLY A 155 6.13 -6.40 8.26
N THR A 156 4.78 -6.37 8.38
CA THR A 156 4.05 -7.14 9.39
C THR A 156 4.18 -8.65 9.21
N LEU A 157 4.34 -9.14 7.98
CA LEU A 157 4.52 -10.56 7.71
C LEU A 157 5.81 -11.12 8.33
N VAL A 158 6.86 -10.31 8.37
CA VAL A 158 8.17 -10.69 8.92
C VAL A 158 8.25 -10.40 10.41
N THR A 159 7.78 -9.22 10.85
CA THR A 159 7.92 -8.77 12.23
C THR A 159 6.86 -9.31 13.18
N ARG A 160 5.73 -9.78 12.65
CA ARG A 160 4.59 -10.31 13.42
C ARG A 160 4.03 -11.61 12.79
N PRO A 161 4.84 -12.65 12.58
CA PRO A 161 4.43 -13.88 11.90
C PRO A 161 3.24 -14.58 12.57
N TYR A 162 3.11 -14.44 13.90
CA TYR A 162 2.00 -15.01 14.67
C TYR A 162 0.61 -14.48 14.25
N LEU A 163 0.52 -13.36 13.53
CA LEU A 163 -0.75 -12.87 12.98
C LEU A 163 -1.22 -13.69 11.77
N TYR A 164 -0.33 -14.43 11.12
CA TYR A 164 -0.57 -15.03 9.81
C TYR A 164 -0.45 -16.56 9.81
N ASN A 165 0.24 -17.14 10.77
CA ASN A 165 0.28 -18.58 10.99
C ASN A 165 -0.37 -18.91 12.32
N ASP A 166 -1.05 -20.06 12.38
CA ASP A 166 -1.72 -20.54 13.59
C ASP A 166 -0.73 -21.21 14.58
N SER A 167 0.58 -21.01 14.42
CA SER A 167 1.57 -21.40 15.42
C SER A 167 1.38 -20.55 16.66
N GLU A 168 1.24 -21.21 17.80
CA GLU A 168 1.10 -20.55 19.11
C GLU A 168 2.18 -19.48 19.30
N PRO A 169 1.83 -18.32 19.90
CA PRO A 169 2.83 -17.34 20.25
C PRO A 169 3.88 -18.01 21.12
N ILE A 170 5.16 -17.90 20.75
CA ILE A 170 6.26 -18.31 21.61
C ILE A 170 6.11 -17.50 22.89
N THR A 171 5.53 -18.11 23.92
CA THR A 171 5.49 -17.54 25.25
C THR A 171 6.91 -17.56 25.77
N HIS A 172 7.64 -16.45 25.60
CA HIS A 172 8.82 -16.22 26.40
C HIS A 172 8.38 -16.15 27.86
N ASN A 173 8.52 -17.28 28.54
CA ASN A 173 8.38 -17.32 29.98
C ASN A 173 9.64 -16.66 30.58
N PRO A 174 9.52 -15.45 31.20
CA PRO A 174 10.68 -14.71 31.72
C PRO A 174 11.29 -15.39 32.99
N ASN A 175 10.80 -16.56 33.42
CA ASN A 175 11.15 -17.19 34.68
C ASN A 175 12.04 -18.45 34.58
N THR A 176 12.74 -18.67 33.49
CA THR A 176 13.80 -19.67 33.47
C THR A 176 15.16 -19.03 33.68
N SER A 177 15.48 -18.70 34.93
CA SER A 177 16.86 -18.48 35.34
C SER A 177 17.61 -19.82 35.27
N PRO A 178 18.80 -19.89 34.66
CA PRO A 178 19.65 -21.10 34.75
C PRO A 178 20.23 -21.19 36.17
N ASN A 179 20.01 -22.34 36.78
CA ASN A 179 20.79 -22.78 37.97
C ASN A 179 22.27 -23.00 37.60
#